data_ee855b0e5e64bef515f3502f89244c98
#
_entry.id   ee855b0e5e64bef515f3502f89244c98
#
_cell.length_a   1.000
_cell.length_b   1.000
_cell.length_c   1.000
_cell.angle_alpha   90.00
_cell.angle_beta   90.00
_cell.angle_gamma   90.00
#
_symmetry.space_group_name_H-M   'P 1'
#
loop_
_entity.id
_entity.type
_entity.pdbx_description
1 polymer ?
#
loop_
_entity_poly.entity_id
_entity_poly.type
_entity_poly.pdbx_seq_one_letter_code
_entity_poly.pdbx_strand_id
1 'polypeptide(L)'
;MPDTHTFHTNPATGERLRWLLRSADTGGELVRFEMWTRPAGGVRGTHVHAHSQEHFEILSGRLILETGDDQRVLLAGERATVAAGTPHRWRNGGSDELHMIVELDHPGQFERMLEITFAAGRHGHFDQRGRMRPLAGAALVRRYPDEIAPAWPRWLQRIVIPPLALAGRHAIA
;
A
#
# COMPACT_ATOMS: atom_id res chain seq x y z
N MET A 1 -5.07 24.28 -4.89
CA MET A 1 -5.25 23.14 -5.81
C MET A 1 -4.18 22.12 -5.48
N PRO A 2 -4.50 20.83 -5.41
CA PRO A 2 -3.46 19.84 -5.17
C PRO A 2 -2.45 19.89 -6.31
N ASP A 3 -1.17 19.73 -5.99
CA ASP A 3 -0.12 19.57 -6.97
C ASP A 3 -0.20 18.17 -7.60
N THR A 4 -1.08 18.04 -8.59
CA THR A 4 -1.30 16.80 -9.35
C THR A 4 -0.14 16.47 -10.29
N HIS A 5 0.93 17.27 -10.30
CA HIS A 5 2.10 17.07 -11.15
C HIS A 5 3.27 16.41 -10.40
N THR A 6 3.24 16.39 -9.07
CA THR A 6 4.35 15.84 -8.28
C THR A 6 4.27 14.32 -8.19
N PHE A 7 5.33 13.67 -8.67
CA PHE A 7 5.54 12.24 -8.47
C PHE A 7 6.26 11.96 -7.15
N HIS A 8 5.70 11.05 -6.38
CA HIS A 8 6.39 10.43 -5.26
C HIS A 8 7.02 9.13 -5.74
N THR A 9 8.31 8.96 -5.52
CA THR A 9 9.04 7.76 -5.95
C THR A 9 9.62 7.04 -4.73
N ASN A 10 9.42 5.73 -4.68
CA ASN A 10 10.12 4.84 -3.75
C ASN A 10 11.33 4.24 -4.47
N PRO A 11 12.56 4.68 -4.20
CA PRO A 11 13.74 4.20 -4.93
C PRO A 11 14.08 2.73 -4.63
N ALA A 12 13.61 2.19 -3.52
CA ALA A 12 13.86 0.80 -3.15
C ALA A 12 12.99 -0.19 -3.93
N THR A 13 11.75 0.19 -4.23
CA THR A 13 10.80 -0.65 -4.98
C THR A 13 10.70 -0.25 -6.45
N GLY A 14 11.08 0.98 -6.79
CA GLY A 14 10.89 1.58 -8.12
C GLY A 14 9.45 2.01 -8.39
N GLU A 15 8.58 1.91 -7.39
CA GLU A 15 7.19 2.38 -7.49
C GLU A 15 7.15 3.90 -7.54
N ARG A 16 6.18 4.41 -8.31
CA ARG A 16 5.86 5.83 -8.40
C ARG A 16 4.38 6.01 -8.17
N LEU A 17 4.01 7.07 -7.49
CA LEU A 17 2.61 7.47 -7.37
C LEU A 17 2.43 8.96 -7.67
N ARG A 18 1.22 9.31 -8.07
CA ARG A 18 0.76 10.68 -8.27
C ARG A 18 -0.65 10.80 -7.69
N TRP A 19 -0.82 11.72 -6.75
CA TRP A 19 -2.14 11.98 -6.17
C TRP A 19 -3.06 12.63 -7.22
N LEU A 20 -4.27 12.08 -7.35
CA LEU A 20 -5.35 12.66 -8.15
C LEU A 20 -6.34 13.42 -7.24
N LEU A 21 -6.66 12.82 -6.08
CA LEU A 21 -7.46 13.44 -5.02
C LEU A 21 -6.81 13.09 -3.68
N ARG A 22 -6.66 14.07 -2.82
CA ARG A 22 -6.15 13.91 -1.46
C ARG A 22 -7.30 13.96 -0.46
N SER A 23 -7.10 13.48 0.75
CA SER A 23 -8.10 13.54 1.83
C SER A 23 -8.66 14.94 2.04
N ALA A 24 -7.81 15.96 1.95
CA ALA A 24 -8.23 17.36 2.09
C ALA A 24 -9.20 17.84 1.01
N ASP A 25 -9.12 17.28 -0.21
CA ASP A 25 -9.97 17.67 -1.35
C ASP A 25 -11.39 17.08 -1.24
N THR A 26 -11.54 16.01 -0.46
CA THR A 26 -12.79 15.23 -0.35
C THR A 26 -13.39 15.30 1.05
N GLY A 27 -12.85 16.13 1.94
CA GLY A 27 -13.29 16.17 3.34
C GLY A 27 -12.99 14.88 4.12
N GLY A 28 -12.03 14.08 3.65
CA GLY A 28 -11.66 12.80 4.27
C GLY A 28 -12.48 11.60 3.78
N GLU A 29 -13.35 11.77 2.78
CA GLU A 29 -14.22 10.70 2.29
C GLU A 29 -13.46 9.69 1.42
N LEU A 30 -12.50 10.15 0.61
CA LEU A 30 -11.68 9.28 -0.23
C LEU A 30 -10.31 9.88 -0.54
N VAL A 31 -9.38 9.01 -0.92
CA VAL A 31 -8.14 9.36 -1.63
C VAL A 31 -8.07 8.60 -2.94
N ARG A 32 -7.48 9.21 -3.98
CA ARG A 32 -7.30 8.60 -5.29
C ARG A 32 -5.93 8.95 -5.83
N PHE A 33 -5.24 7.95 -6.36
CA PHE A 33 -3.91 8.14 -6.93
C PHE A 33 -3.64 7.19 -8.09
N GLU A 34 -2.79 7.62 -8.98
CA GLU A 34 -2.17 6.73 -9.97
C GLU A 34 -0.94 6.06 -9.34
N MET A 35 -0.71 4.81 -9.72
CA MET A 35 0.47 4.05 -9.30
C MET A 35 1.08 3.32 -10.49
N TRP A 36 2.40 3.40 -10.57
CA TRP A 36 3.23 2.66 -11.51
C TRP A 36 4.09 1.67 -10.75
N THR A 37 4.06 0.41 -11.16
CA THR A 37 4.74 -0.69 -10.48
C THR A 37 5.51 -1.54 -11.48
N ARG A 38 6.82 -1.66 -11.29
CA ARG A 38 7.69 -2.49 -12.13
C ARG A 38 7.27 -3.97 -12.10
N PRO A 39 7.72 -4.80 -13.06
CA PRO A 39 7.48 -6.24 -13.06
C PRO A 39 7.83 -6.89 -11.71
N ALA A 40 6.97 -7.78 -11.25
CA ALA A 40 7.04 -8.44 -9.96
C ALA A 40 7.07 -7.51 -8.71
N GLY A 41 6.88 -6.21 -8.87
CA GLY A 41 6.63 -5.25 -7.77
C GLY A 41 5.23 -5.39 -7.20
N GLY A 42 4.95 -4.67 -6.09
CA GLY A 42 3.65 -4.64 -5.43
C GLY A 42 3.70 -4.98 -3.95
N VAL A 43 2.55 -5.01 -3.31
CA VAL A 43 2.39 -5.32 -1.89
C VAL A 43 2.26 -6.83 -1.70
N ARG A 44 3.38 -7.48 -1.39
CA ARG A 44 3.45 -8.95 -1.30
C ARG A 44 3.00 -9.52 0.04
N GLY A 45 2.99 -8.71 1.09
CA GLY A 45 2.47 -9.11 2.39
C GLY A 45 0.95 -9.05 2.40
N THR A 46 0.27 -10.14 2.78
CA THR A 46 -1.17 -10.10 2.98
C THR A 46 -1.50 -9.13 4.11
N HIS A 47 -2.34 -8.16 3.82
CA HIS A 47 -2.72 -7.09 4.72
C HIS A 47 -4.23 -6.83 4.67
N VAL A 48 -4.68 -5.98 5.58
CA VAL A 48 -6.09 -5.62 5.76
C VAL A 48 -6.17 -4.11 5.97
N HIS A 49 -7.10 -3.47 5.28
CA HIS A 49 -7.59 -2.13 5.61
C HIS A 49 -8.84 -2.28 6.46
N ALA A 50 -8.79 -1.83 7.73
CA ALA A 50 -9.86 -2.14 8.69
C ALA A 50 -11.21 -1.51 8.31
N HIS A 51 -11.18 -0.29 7.75
CA HIS A 51 -12.36 0.54 7.52
C HIS A 51 -12.52 1.01 6.07
N SER A 52 -11.51 0.82 5.23
CA SER A 52 -11.48 1.32 3.86
C SER A 52 -11.75 0.19 2.86
N GLN A 53 -12.59 0.46 1.87
CA GLN A 53 -12.60 -0.32 0.63
C GLN A 53 -11.47 0.18 -0.25
N GLU A 54 -10.82 -0.74 -0.97
CA GLU A 54 -9.79 -0.41 -1.95
C GLU A 54 -10.27 -0.79 -3.35
N HIS A 55 -10.21 0.18 -4.25
CA HIS A 55 -10.64 0.02 -5.64
C HIS A 55 -9.43 0.10 -6.55
N PHE A 56 -9.36 -0.80 -7.51
CA PHE A 56 -8.33 -0.86 -8.54
C PHE A 56 -8.96 -0.66 -9.92
N GLU A 57 -8.39 0.22 -10.72
CA GLU A 57 -8.68 0.36 -12.15
C GLU A 57 -7.37 0.24 -12.93
N ILE A 58 -7.27 -0.75 -13.80
CA ILE A 58 -6.05 -1.03 -14.54
C ILE A 58 -6.05 -0.20 -15.83
N LEU A 59 -5.05 0.66 -15.97
CA LEU A 59 -4.87 1.50 -17.16
C LEU A 59 -3.97 0.81 -18.19
N SER A 60 -2.91 0.13 -17.73
CA SER A 60 -2.07 -0.73 -18.58
C SER A 60 -1.32 -1.78 -17.76
N GLY A 61 -0.87 -2.85 -18.39
CA GLY A 61 -0.16 -3.94 -17.74
C GLY A 61 -1.10 -5.00 -17.18
N ARG A 62 -0.65 -5.70 -16.15
CA ARG A 62 -1.35 -6.85 -15.56
C ARG A 62 -1.24 -6.81 -14.04
N LEU A 63 -2.36 -6.72 -13.33
CA LEU A 63 -2.44 -6.87 -11.88
C LEU A 63 -2.80 -8.32 -11.54
N ILE A 64 -2.10 -8.92 -10.59
CA ILE A 64 -2.57 -10.12 -9.87
C ILE A 64 -3.00 -9.66 -8.48
N LEU A 65 -4.28 -9.85 -8.20
CA LEU A 65 -4.93 -9.54 -6.91
C LEU A 65 -5.31 -10.86 -6.25
N GLU A 66 -4.89 -11.05 -5.01
CA GLU A 66 -5.20 -12.23 -4.19
C GLU A 66 -6.02 -11.80 -2.98
N THR A 67 -7.19 -12.41 -2.78
CA THR A 67 -8.12 -12.16 -1.67
C THR A 67 -8.51 -13.49 -1.03
N GLY A 68 -7.96 -13.78 0.18
CA GLY A 68 -8.10 -15.12 0.75
C GLY A 68 -7.47 -16.19 -0.15
N ASP A 69 -8.26 -17.19 -0.53
CA ASP A 69 -7.84 -18.27 -1.43
C ASP A 69 -8.07 -17.96 -2.92
N ASP A 70 -8.75 -16.84 -3.22
CA ASP A 70 -9.04 -16.44 -4.59
C ASP A 70 -7.90 -15.62 -5.19
N GLN A 71 -7.58 -15.89 -6.44
CA GLN A 71 -6.65 -15.11 -7.23
C GLN A 71 -7.34 -14.62 -8.52
N ARG A 72 -7.30 -13.32 -8.73
CA ARG A 72 -7.79 -12.67 -9.93
C ARG A 72 -6.64 -12.05 -10.72
N VAL A 73 -6.71 -12.16 -12.04
CA VAL A 73 -5.84 -11.41 -12.96
C VAL A 73 -6.69 -10.31 -13.57
N LEU A 74 -6.23 -9.06 -13.45
CA LEU A 74 -6.89 -7.93 -14.08
C LEU A 74 -5.98 -7.32 -15.16
N LEU A 75 -6.58 -7.03 -16.30
CA LEU A 75 -5.96 -6.41 -17.47
C LEU A 75 -6.46 -4.98 -17.68
N ALA A 76 -5.84 -4.26 -18.61
CA ALA A 76 -6.24 -2.90 -18.95
C ALA A 76 -7.74 -2.77 -19.20
N GLY A 77 -8.38 -1.77 -18.59
CA GLY A 77 -9.82 -1.53 -18.61
C GLY A 77 -10.62 -2.28 -17.54
N GLU A 78 -10.03 -3.26 -16.86
CA GLU A 78 -10.71 -4.01 -15.81
C GLU A 78 -10.60 -3.32 -14.44
N ARG A 79 -11.57 -3.63 -13.58
CA ARG A 79 -11.67 -3.09 -12.22
C ARG A 79 -11.91 -4.19 -11.21
N ALA A 80 -11.45 -3.93 -9.98
CA ALA A 80 -11.76 -4.77 -8.82
C ALA A 80 -11.94 -3.89 -7.59
N THR A 81 -12.72 -4.40 -6.65
CA THR A 81 -12.91 -3.80 -5.32
C THR A 81 -12.60 -4.85 -4.26
N VAL A 82 -11.83 -4.45 -3.27
CA VAL A 82 -11.58 -5.20 -2.06
C VAL A 82 -12.36 -4.53 -0.93
N ALA A 83 -13.29 -5.25 -0.33
CA ALA A 83 -14.11 -4.72 0.76
C ALA A 83 -13.26 -4.49 2.02
N ALA A 84 -13.66 -3.53 2.85
CA ALA A 84 -13.06 -3.29 4.15
C ALA A 84 -12.96 -4.58 4.97
N GLY A 85 -11.85 -4.77 5.68
CA GLY A 85 -11.59 -5.96 6.49
C GLY A 85 -11.17 -7.21 5.72
N THR A 86 -11.11 -7.17 4.38
CA THR A 86 -10.74 -8.33 3.56
C THR A 86 -9.21 -8.48 3.47
N PRO A 87 -8.64 -9.63 3.90
CA PRO A 87 -7.24 -9.91 3.70
C PRO A 87 -6.89 -10.01 2.21
N HIS A 88 -5.91 -9.23 1.78
CA HIS A 88 -5.50 -9.23 0.37
C HIS A 88 -4.03 -8.86 0.19
N ARG A 89 -3.54 -9.12 -1.00
CA ARG A 89 -2.25 -8.67 -1.52
C ARG A 89 -2.34 -8.54 -3.03
N TRP A 90 -1.45 -7.73 -3.59
CA TRP A 90 -1.40 -7.57 -5.03
C TRP A 90 0.03 -7.42 -5.55
N ARG A 91 0.22 -7.70 -6.84
CA ARG A 91 1.49 -7.54 -7.53
C ARG A 91 1.31 -7.33 -9.03
N ASN A 92 2.30 -6.72 -9.65
CA ASN A 92 2.41 -6.74 -11.10
C ASN A 92 2.74 -8.17 -11.55
N GLY A 93 1.84 -8.75 -12.34
CA GLY A 93 1.96 -10.11 -12.91
C GLY A 93 2.41 -10.11 -14.37
N GLY A 94 2.74 -8.95 -14.94
CA GLY A 94 3.23 -8.81 -16.30
C GLY A 94 4.75 -8.69 -16.40
N SER A 95 5.22 -8.62 -17.66
CA SER A 95 6.61 -8.33 -18.03
C SER A 95 6.89 -6.82 -18.13
N ASP A 96 5.84 -6.02 -18.28
CA ASP A 96 5.89 -4.59 -18.45
C ASP A 96 5.45 -3.87 -17.17
N GLU A 97 5.60 -2.54 -17.12
CA GLU A 97 5.14 -1.73 -16.01
C GLU A 97 3.61 -1.79 -15.90
N LEU A 98 3.11 -2.07 -14.70
CA LEU A 98 1.69 -1.93 -14.37
C LEU A 98 1.40 -0.45 -14.07
N HIS A 99 0.39 0.11 -14.73
CA HIS A 99 -0.15 1.43 -14.43
C HIS A 99 -1.62 1.28 -14.05
N MET A 100 -1.98 1.79 -12.89
CA MET A 100 -3.33 1.66 -12.34
C MET A 100 -3.74 2.90 -11.56
N ILE A 101 -5.05 3.09 -11.42
CA ILE A 101 -5.64 4.00 -10.44
C ILE A 101 -6.02 3.16 -9.22
N VAL A 102 -5.68 3.68 -8.04
CA VAL A 102 -6.10 3.14 -6.75
C VAL A 102 -6.92 4.21 -6.03
N GLU A 103 -8.05 3.78 -5.46
CA GLU A 103 -8.90 4.65 -4.66
C GLU A 103 -9.25 3.94 -3.35
N LEU A 104 -9.22 4.66 -2.24
CA LEU A 104 -9.68 4.17 -0.94
C LEU A 104 -10.77 5.10 -0.40
N ASP A 105 -11.93 4.50 -0.05
CA ASP A 105 -12.97 5.18 0.72
C ASP A 105 -12.55 5.28 2.18
N HIS A 106 -12.96 6.34 2.86
CA HIS A 106 -12.72 6.55 4.29
C HIS A 106 -11.26 6.24 4.68
N PRO A 107 -10.29 6.86 4.01
CA PRO A 107 -8.87 6.48 4.04
C PRO A 107 -8.20 6.73 5.40
N GLY A 108 -8.85 7.42 6.34
CA GLY A 108 -8.24 7.76 7.61
C GLY A 108 -6.89 8.48 7.43
N GLN A 109 -5.82 7.86 7.90
CA GLN A 109 -4.46 8.37 7.74
C GLN A 109 -3.66 7.65 6.62
N PHE A 110 -4.32 6.93 5.74
CA PHE A 110 -3.67 6.13 4.67
C PHE A 110 -2.76 6.98 3.79
N GLU A 111 -3.18 8.19 3.40
CA GLU A 111 -2.38 9.12 2.61
C GLU A 111 -1.01 9.36 3.29
N ARG A 112 -1.02 9.72 4.57
CA ARG A 112 0.20 9.96 5.33
C ARG A 112 1.03 8.69 5.53
N MET A 113 0.39 7.55 5.77
CA MET A 113 1.07 6.26 5.87
C MET A 113 1.79 5.92 4.56
N LEU A 114 1.15 6.14 3.42
CA LEU A 114 1.74 5.85 2.12
C LEU A 114 2.92 6.78 1.82
N GLU A 115 2.82 8.07 2.12
CA GLU A 115 3.93 9.03 1.99
C GLU A 115 5.15 8.63 2.85
N ILE A 116 4.92 8.21 4.09
CA ILE A 116 5.99 7.71 4.97
C ILE A 116 6.60 6.42 4.40
N THR A 117 5.79 5.53 3.87
CA THR A 117 6.26 4.29 3.21
C THR A 117 7.18 4.59 2.04
N PHE A 118 6.83 5.56 1.21
CA PHE A 118 7.67 6.00 0.09
C PHE A 118 8.95 6.70 0.57
N ALA A 119 8.86 7.52 1.61
CA ALA A 119 10.03 8.15 2.23
C ALA A 119 11.00 7.11 2.82
N ALA A 120 10.48 6.07 3.47
CA ALA A 120 11.28 4.99 4.05
C ALA A 120 12.16 4.27 3.00
N GLY A 121 11.74 4.24 1.73
CA GLY A 121 12.55 3.74 0.62
C GLY A 121 13.86 4.49 0.40
N ARG A 122 13.89 5.80 0.69
CA ARG A 122 15.09 6.64 0.59
C ARG A 122 16.05 6.45 1.77
N HIS A 123 15.55 5.95 2.89
CA HIS A 123 16.30 5.82 4.15
C HIS A 123 16.79 4.38 4.42
N GLY A 124 16.76 3.50 3.41
CA GLY A 124 17.31 2.14 3.54
C GLY A 124 16.45 1.17 4.37
N HIS A 125 15.18 1.49 4.56
CA HIS A 125 14.24 0.64 5.31
C HIS A 125 13.60 -0.46 4.46
N PHE A 126 14.12 -0.68 3.27
CA PHE A 126 13.78 -1.81 2.40
C PHE A 126 15.00 -2.70 2.15
N ASP A 127 14.78 -3.98 1.88
CA ASP A 127 15.82 -4.90 1.45
C ASP A 127 16.05 -4.79 -0.07
N GLN A 128 17.09 -5.50 -0.55
CA GLN A 128 17.44 -5.52 -1.99
C GLN A 128 16.33 -6.09 -2.90
N ARG A 129 15.32 -6.78 -2.32
CA ARG A 129 14.17 -7.32 -3.04
C ARG A 129 12.97 -6.38 -3.00
N GLY A 130 13.14 -5.17 -2.46
CA GLY A 130 12.06 -4.18 -2.31
C GLY A 130 11.04 -4.56 -1.23
N ARG A 131 11.42 -5.32 -0.20
CA ARG A 131 10.55 -5.62 0.94
C ARG A 131 10.91 -4.73 2.11
N MET A 132 9.91 -4.14 2.74
CA MET A 132 10.14 -3.35 3.95
C MET A 132 10.74 -4.23 5.05
N ARG A 133 11.79 -3.72 5.72
CA ARG A 133 12.47 -4.44 6.81
C ARG A 133 11.51 -4.62 7.99
N PRO A 134 11.56 -5.76 8.71
CA PRO A 134 10.58 -6.09 9.75
C PRO A 134 10.38 -5.02 10.83
N LEU A 135 11.46 -4.37 11.27
CA LEU A 135 11.37 -3.32 12.28
C LEU A 135 10.63 -2.08 11.77
N ALA A 136 10.91 -1.66 10.54
CA ALA A 136 10.23 -0.53 9.92
C ALA A 136 8.74 -0.86 9.66
N GLY A 137 8.46 -2.06 9.18
CA GLY A 137 7.08 -2.55 8.99
C GLY A 137 6.30 -2.61 10.29
N ALA A 138 6.89 -3.13 11.38
CA ALA A 138 6.25 -3.18 12.68
C ALA A 138 5.97 -1.77 13.24
N ALA A 139 6.90 -0.83 13.05
CA ALA A 139 6.71 0.57 13.45
C ALA A 139 5.57 1.22 12.65
N LEU A 140 5.49 0.98 11.33
CA LEU A 140 4.43 1.47 10.46
C LEU A 140 3.06 0.95 10.90
N VAL A 141 2.92 -0.38 11.04
CA VAL A 141 1.67 -1.03 11.48
C VAL A 141 1.24 -0.55 12.86
N ARG A 142 2.18 -0.35 13.80
CA ARG A 142 1.85 0.16 15.12
C ARG A 142 1.33 1.61 15.09
N ARG A 143 1.86 2.41 14.16
CA ARG A 143 1.48 3.83 14.03
C ARG A 143 0.15 4.00 13.28
N TYR A 144 -0.15 3.09 12.35
CA TYR A 144 -1.30 3.14 11.45
C TYR A 144 -2.06 1.80 11.44
N PRO A 145 -2.58 1.34 12.60
CA PRO A 145 -3.15 0.00 12.73
C PRO A 145 -4.48 -0.21 12.00
N ASP A 146 -5.19 0.89 11.70
CA ASP A 146 -6.47 0.86 10.99
C ASP A 146 -6.29 0.95 9.48
N GLU A 147 -5.19 1.58 9.04
CA GLU A 147 -4.87 1.75 7.62
C GLU A 147 -4.18 0.55 7.01
N ILE A 148 -3.36 -0.15 7.81
CA ILE A 148 -2.70 -1.37 7.37
C ILE A 148 -2.42 -2.29 8.57
N ALA A 149 -2.94 -3.50 8.50
CA ALA A 149 -2.62 -4.54 9.47
C ALA A 149 -2.23 -5.83 8.76
N PRO A 150 -1.27 -6.61 9.29
CA PRO A 150 -0.98 -7.94 8.75
C PRO A 150 -2.18 -8.86 8.99
N ALA A 151 -2.44 -9.79 8.07
CA ALA A 151 -3.54 -10.75 8.18
C ALA A 151 -3.25 -11.90 9.19
N TRP A 152 -2.54 -11.58 10.26
CA TRP A 152 -2.26 -12.53 11.36
C TRP A 152 -3.34 -12.45 12.44
N PRO A 153 -3.50 -13.49 13.26
CA PRO A 153 -4.39 -13.43 14.42
C PRO A 153 -4.05 -12.25 15.33
N ARG A 154 -5.05 -11.50 15.76
CA ARG A 154 -4.87 -10.27 16.57
C ARG A 154 -4.05 -10.50 17.85
N TRP A 155 -4.18 -11.69 18.48
CA TRP A 155 -3.38 -12.02 19.67
C TRP A 155 -1.88 -12.07 19.36
N LEU A 156 -1.49 -12.60 18.19
CA LEU A 156 -0.10 -12.66 17.75
C LEU A 156 0.43 -11.25 17.43
N GLN A 157 -0.38 -10.42 16.79
CA GLN A 157 -0.02 -9.02 16.53
C GLN A 157 0.29 -8.26 17.83
N ARG A 158 -0.50 -8.47 18.89
CA ARG A 158 -0.32 -7.84 20.21
C ARG A 158 0.98 -8.24 20.90
N ILE A 159 1.52 -9.42 20.61
CA ILE A 159 2.77 -9.92 21.19
C ILE A 159 3.98 -9.51 20.34
N VAL A 160 3.87 -9.62 19.01
CA VAL A 160 5.02 -9.48 18.10
C VAL A 160 5.28 -8.03 17.72
N ILE A 161 4.22 -7.26 17.41
CA ILE A 161 4.38 -5.91 16.86
C ILE A 161 4.97 -4.93 17.87
N PRO A 162 4.54 -4.84 19.15
CA PRO A 162 5.05 -3.82 20.07
C PRO A 162 6.56 -3.85 20.30
N PRO A 163 7.21 -4.98 20.60
CA PRO A 163 8.65 -5.01 20.80
C PRO A 163 9.44 -4.70 19.53
N LEU A 164 8.98 -5.18 18.37
CA LEU A 164 9.61 -4.86 17.08
C LEU A 164 9.45 -3.38 16.72
N ALA A 165 8.27 -2.80 16.96
CA ALA A 165 8.01 -1.39 16.71
C ALA A 165 8.83 -0.48 17.64
N LEU A 166 9.06 -0.88 18.90
CA LEU A 166 9.92 -0.15 19.82
C LEU A 166 11.37 -0.13 19.32
N ALA A 167 11.87 -1.27 18.86
CA ALA A 167 13.21 -1.37 18.26
C ALA A 167 13.32 -0.59 16.93
N GLY A 168 12.23 -0.51 16.18
CA GLY A 168 12.15 0.18 14.88
C GLY A 168 11.67 1.63 14.94
N ARG A 169 11.49 2.23 16.12
CA ARG A 169 10.87 3.56 16.29
C ARG A 169 11.52 4.70 15.48
N HIS A 170 12.79 4.61 15.17
CA HIS A 170 13.52 5.59 14.38
C HIS A 170 13.47 5.33 12.86
N ALA A 171 12.88 4.21 12.44
CA ALA A 171 12.85 3.83 11.03
C ALA A 171 11.78 4.56 10.21
N ILE A 172 10.78 5.15 10.87
CA ILE A 172 9.63 5.85 10.25
C ILE A 172 9.35 7.20 10.91
N ALA A 173 10.36 7.79 11.56
CA ALA A 173 10.25 9.09 12.21
C ALA A 173 10.24 10.23 11.18
#